data_5ada132246d14e0ed1cd9711fae3cfce
#
_entry.id   5ada132246d14e0ed1cd9711fae3cfce
#
_cell.length_a   1.000
_cell.length_b   1.000
_cell.length_c   1.000
_cell.angle_alpha   90.00
_cell.angle_beta   90.00
_cell.angle_gamma   90.00
#
_symmetry.space_group_name_H-M   'P 1'
#
loop_
_entity.id
_entity.type
_entity.pdbx_description
1 polymer ?
#
loop_
_entity_poly.entity_id
_entity_poly.type
_entity_poly.pdbx_seq_one_letter_code
_entity_poly.pdbx_strand_id
1 'polypeptide(L)'
;MGKFSVNSIRGNEDGKGLKVDAVEGEKKLRLGEGLLNDASKDVIKMRIVNLDRNKIRKNSKNNYSIKDIDSLAESIRIYGIASPLNVKKINDNEYMLLGGERRITAIDKLIEDPNVPEWNEDTLIPCTIKDLDKIKLPLSDEAKEQYALITTNKEARKYTDADRYIEVQAWKRIIDELRANGVDTINMEDKDIQIKGEKTRDILARTTGMSQGQIQRYNKVENNATANLINSVLDDEISIGVAERAVDILTPREQDSLAEAARSQKIAPIDVDTFKKEEPKEEYTDKVNSDVEELLENIKNKKIYFTEKQEREYTK
;
A
#
# COMPACT_ATOMS: atom_id res chain seq x y z
N MET A 1 -21.71 7.61 -50.84
CA MET A 1 -23.04 7.28 -50.26
C MET A 1 -23.10 5.78 -50.05
N GLY A 2 -22.84 5.30 -48.90
CA GLY A 2 -22.89 3.90 -48.51
C GLY A 2 -23.96 3.75 -47.42
N LYS A 3 -25.03 3.01 -47.70
CA LYS A 3 -26.15 2.76 -46.82
C LYS A 3 -25.77 1.72 -45.77
N PHE A 4 -25.81 2.06 -44.49
CA PHE A 4 -25.80 1.08 -43.42
C PHE A 4 -27.17 0.44 -43.28
N SER A 5 -27.25 -0.87 -43.46
CA SER A 5 -28.41 -1.70 -43.25
C SER A 5 -28.37 -2.27 -41.83
N VAL A 6 -29.36 -1.91 -41.03
CA VAL A 6 -29.62 -2.51 -39.71
C VAL A 6 -30.50 -3.74 -39.96
N ASN A 7 -29.96 -4.92 -39.88
CA ASN A 7 -30.74 -6.17 -39.87
C ASN A 7 -30.67 -6.83 -38.48
N SER A 8 -31.80 -6.71 -37.82
CA SER A 8 -32.52 -7.66 -36.95
C SER A 8 -31.70 -8.76 -36.28
N ILE A 9 -31.49 -8.59 -34.98
CA ILE A 9 -31.31 -9.70 -34.09
C ILE A 9 -32.68 -10.19 -33.65
N ARG A 10 -33.14 -11.28 -34.23
CA ARG A 10 -34.29 -12.05 -33.74
C ARG A 10 -33.81 -12.91 -32.57
N GLY A 11 -34.46 -12.77 -31.43
CA GLY A 11 -34.27 -13.63 -30.29
C GLY A 11 -34.68 -15.08 -30.58
N ASN A 12 -33.90 -16.01 -30.09
CA ASN A 12 -34.34 -17.38 -29.86
C ASN A 12 -34.77 -17.52 -28.41
N GLU A 13 -36.05 -17.73 -28.24
CA GLU A 13 -36.67 -18.28 -27.03
C GLU A 13 -36.30 -19.77 -26.97
N ASP A 14 -35.36 -20.18 -26.15
CA ASP A 14 -35.33 -21.53 -25.62
C ASP A 14 -34.60 -21.49 -24.26
N GLY A 15 -35.43 -21.48 -23.22
CA GLY A 15 -34.99 -21.63 -21.83
C GLY A 15 -34.39 -23.04 -21.58
N LYS A 16 -33.08 -23.12 -21.60
CA LYS A 16 -32.36 -24.25 -20.97
C LYS A 16 -31.36 -23.67 -20.00
N GLY A 17 -31.68 -23.82 -18.72
CA GLY A 17 -30.77 -23.53 -17.63
C GLY A 17 -29.43 -24.24 -17.83
N LEU A 18 -28.36 -23.50 -17.72
CA LEU A 18 -27.01 -24.04 -17.61
C LEU A 18 -26.97 -24.93 -16.38
N LYS A 19 -26.90 -26.27 -16.63
CA LYS A 19 -26.49 -27.21 -15.60
C LYS A 19 -25.03 -26.98 -15.35
N VAL A 20 -24.71 -26.48 -14.19
CA VAL A 20 -23.36 -26.45 -13.67
C VAL A 20 -23.05 -27.87 -13.20
N ASP A 21 -22.34 -28.64 -14.02
CA ASP A 21 -21.74 -29.87 -13.57
C ASP A 21 -20.66 -29.54 -12.56
N ALA A 22 -20.93 -29.88 -11.31
CA ALA A 22 -19.96 -29.78 -10.22
C ALA A 22 -18.84 -30.79 -10.48
N VAL A 23 -17.72 -30.30 -10.97
CA VAL A 23 -16.47 -31.06 -10.93
C VAL A 23 -15.92 -30.90 -9.51
N GLU A 24 -15.97 -31.94 -8.73
CA GLU A 24 -15.34 -32.07 -7.42
C GLU A 24 -13.83 -31.77 -7.55
N GLY A 25 -13.34 -30.74 -6.92
CA GLY A 25 -11.92 -30.57 -6.65
C GLY A 25 -11.30 -29.19 -6.79
N GLU A 26 -11.92 -28.21 -7.44
CA GLU A 26 -11.32 -26.87 -7.55
C GLU A 26 -12.25 -25.76 -7.02
N LYS A 27 -11.86 -25.12 -5.91
CA LYS A 27 -12.54 -23.89 -5.45
C LYS A 27 -12.13 -22.70 -6.31
N LYS A 28 -12.78 -22.54 -7.47
CA LYS A 28 -12.67 -21.34 -8.32
C LYS A 28 -13.57 -20.24 -7.78
N LEU A 29 -13.00 -19.14 -7.32
CA LEU A 29 -13.72 -17.95 -6.88
C LEU A 29 -13.50 -16.81 -7.88
N ARG A 30 -14.58 -16.23 -8.38
CA ARG A 30 -14.54 -15.13 -9.35
C ARG A 30 -14.64 -13.78 -8.64
N LEU A 31 -13.60 -12.95 -8.77
CA LEU A 31 -13.44 -11.66 -8.11
C LEU A 31 -14.12 -10.50 -8.84
N GLY A 32 -14.67 -10.61 -9.96
CA GLY A 32 -15.30 -9.53 -10.71
C GLY A 32 -16.83 -9.55 -10.67
N GLU A 33 -17.42 -10.72 -10.46
CA GLU A 33 -18.86 -10.89 -10.56
C GLU A 33 -19.65 -10.24 -9.41
N GLY A 34 -19.04 -10.05 -8.24
CA GLY A 34 -19.72 -9.44 -7.10
C GLY A 34 -19.82 -7.91 -7.15
N LEU A 35 -18.95 -7.23 -7.92
CA LEU A 35 -19.00 -5.78 -8.10
C LEU A 35 -19.49 -5.36 -9.49
N LEU A 36 -19.42 -6.25 -10.49
CA LEU A 36 -19.79 -5.96 -11.88
C LEU A 36 -20.92 -6.82 -12.44
N ASN A 37 -21.23 -7.98 -11.87
CA ASN A 37 -22.18 -8.95 -12.44
C ASN A 37 -23.62 -8.91 -11.90
N ASP A 38 -24.07 -7.80 -11.34
CA ASP A 38 -25.49 -7.48 -11.41
C ASP A 38 -25.85 -6.82 -12.75
N ALA A 39 -24.97 -6.98 -13.73
CA ALA A 39 -25.06 -6.46 -15.09
C ALA A 39 -25.93 -7.33 -16.03
N SER A 40 -26.65 -8.31 -15.50
CA SER A 40 -27.65 -8.99 -16.30
C SER A 40 -28.95 -8.20 -16.27
N LYS A 41 -29.12 -7.34 -17.28
CA LYS A 41 -30.39 -6.76 -17.75
C LYS A 41 -30.92 -5.50 -17.12
N ASP A 42 -30.53 -5.04 -15.98
CA ASP A 42 -30.85 -3.69 -15.52
C ASP A 42 -29.65 -2.80 -15.77
N VAL A 43 -29.84 -1.71 -16.51
CA VAL A 43 -28.89 -0.62 -16.60
C VAL A 43 -28.40 -0.33 -15.19
N ILE A 44 -27.10 -0.57 -14.92
CA ILE A 44 -26.51 -0.32 -13.59
C ILE A 44 -26.69 1.17 -13.31
N LYS A 45 -27.80 1.53 -12.70
CA LYS A 45 -28.02 2.88 -12.21
C LYS A 45 -27.11 3.02 -10.99
N MET A 46 -26.02 3.76 -11.14
CA MET A 46 -25.23 4.19 -10.01
C MET A 46 -26.17 4.90 -9.04
N ARG A 47 -26.48 4.27 -7.90
CA ARG A 47 -27.35 4.88 -6.89
C ARG A 47 -26.52 5.87 -6.08
N ILE A 48 -26.65 7.14 -6.42
CA ILE A 48 -26.05 8.24 -5.67
C ILE A 48 -27.03 8.60 -4.53
N VAL A 49 -26.48 8.70 -3.33
CA VAL A 49 -27.15 9.22 -2.14
C VAL A 49 -26.42 10.46 -1.67
N ASN A 50 -27.16 11.44 -1.20
CA ASN A 50 -26.57 12.64 -0.61
C ASN A 50 -26.49 12.44 0.89
N LEU A 51 -25.28 12.57 1.46
CA LEU A 51 -25.01 12.41 2.87
C LEU A 51 -24.49 13.71 3.45
N ASP A 52 -24.90 14.04 4.68
CA ASP A 52 -24.34 15.13 5.44
C ASP A 52 -22.84 14.87 5.69
N ARG A 53 -22.02 15.92 5.64
CA ARG A 53 -20.57 15.78 5.83
C ARG A 53 -20.23 15.11 7.14
N ASN A 54 -20.91 15.44 8.21
CA ASN A 54 -20.67 14.90 9.56
C ASN A 54 -20.92 13.39 9.70
N LYS A 55 -21.70 12.80 8.78
CA LYS A 55 -21.94 11.34 8.73
C LYS A 55 -20.84 10.57 8.02
N ILE A 56 -19.90 11.27 7.34
CA ILE A 56 -18.84 10.63 6.57
C ILE A 56 -17.54 10.69 7.38
N ARG A 57 -17.06 9.52 7.79
CA ARG A 57 -15.81 9.35 8.52
C ARG A 57 -14.68 9.00 7.55
N LYS A 58 -13.55 9.70 7.67
CA LYS A 58 -12.33 9.33 6.95
C LYS A 58 -11.84 7.97 7.42
N ASN A 59 -11.26 7.20 6.49
CA ASN A 59 -10.70 5.89 6.81
C ASN A 59 -9.24 6.04 7.24
N SER A 60 -8.92 5.73 8.49
CA SER A 60 -7.56 5.81 9.02
C SER A 60 -6.56 4.84 8.35
N LYS A 61 -7.08 3.83 7.62
CA LYS A 61 -6.26 2.88 6.85
C LYS A 61 -5.97 3.38 5.43
N ASN A 62 -6.55 4.51 5.02
CA ASN A 62 -6.30 5.13 3.73
C ASN A 62 -5.04 6.01 3.82
N ASN A 63 -3.88 5.41 3.59
CA ASN A 63 -2.58 6.08 3.63
C ASN A 63 -2.13 6.62 2.27
N TYR A 64 -3.04 6.68 1.27
CA TYR A 64 -2.71 7.22 -0.04
C TYR A 64 -2.44 8.73 0.03
N SER A 65 -1.46 9.18 -0.77
CA SER A 65 -1.00 10.58 -0.80
C SER A 65 -2.15 11.57 -1.08
N ILE A 66 -2.19 12.65 -0.29
CA ILE A 66 -3.18 13.74 -0.38
C ILE A 66 -2.45 15.01 -0.82
N LYS A 67 -2.29 15.18 -2.16
CA LYS A 67 -1.61 16.35 -2.76
C LYS A 67 -2.59 17.22 -3.52
N ASP A 68 -2.18 18.48 -3.77
CA ASP A 68 -2.91 19.45 -4.59
C ASP A 68 -4.35 19.73 -4.11
N ILE A 69 -4.54 19.80 -2.80
CA ILE A 69 -5.87 20.00 -2.20
C ILE A 69 -6.42 21.37 -2.51
N ASP A 70 -5.57 22.40 -2.55
CA ASP A 70 -5.98 23.79 -2.78
C ASP A 70 -6.59 23.97 -4.17
N SER A 71 -5.93 23.45 -5.20
CA SER A 71 -6.45 23.50 -6.58
C SER A 71 -7.73 22.67 -6.74
N LEU A 72 -7.83 21.55 -6.02
CA LEU A 72 -9.03 20.72 -6.01
C LEU A 72 -10.18 21.40 -5.27
N ALA A 73 -9.93 22.07 -4.14
CA ALA A 73 -10.92 22.82 -3.39
C ALA A 73 -11.50 23.95 -4.25
N GLU A 74 -10.64 24.71 -4.94
CA GLU A 74 -11.09 25.76 -5.84
C GLU A 74 -11.90 25.21 -7.02
N SER A 75 -11.49 24.07 -7.59
CA SER A 75 -12.25 23.40 -8.63
C SER A 75 -13.64 22.95 -8.13
N ILE A 76 -13.72 22.39 -6.91
CA ILE A 76 -14.97 21.98 -6.29
C ILE A 76 -15.85 23.18 -5.97
N ARG A 77 -15.27 24.30 -5.53
CA ARG A 77 -15.99 25.53 -5.27
C ARG A 77 -16.69 26.09 -6.52
N ILE A 78 -15.98 26.03 -7.67
CA ILE A 78 -16.49 26.57 -8.94
C ILE A 78 -17.47 25.64 -9.64
N TYR A 79 -17.13 24.36 -9.73
CA TYR A 79 -17.82 23.39 -10.57
C TYR A 79 -18.65 22.33 -9.79
N GLY A 80 -18.55 22.36 -8.46
CA GLY A 80 -19.14 21.32 -7.61
C GLY A 80 -18.36 20.00 -7.63
N ILE A 81 -18.96 18.98 -7.03
CA ILE A 81 -18.36 17.64 -6.90
C ILE A 81 -18.64 16.84 -8.18
N ALA A 82 -17.65 16.73 -9.06
CA ALA A 82 -17.78 16.08 -10.36
C ALA A 82 -18.04 14.56 -10.29
N SER A 83 -17.60 13.89 -9.23
CA SER A 83 -17.84 12.45 -9.02
C SER A 83 -18.09 12.13 -7.55
N PRO A 84 -19.07 11.22 -7.27
CA PRO A 84 -19.46 10.90 -5.90
C PRO A 84 -18.31 10.25 -5.12
N LEU A 85 -18.34 10.38 -3.79
CA LEU A 85 -17.45 9.64 -2.91
C LEU A 85 -17.89 8.18 -2.82
N ASN A 86 -16.94 7.26 -2.62
CA ASN A 86 -17.28 5.87 -2.33
C ASN A 86 -17.22 5.65 -0.81
N VAL A 87 -18.33 5.16 -0.25
CA VAL A 87 -18.48 4.93 1.19
C VAL A 87 -19.03 3.53 1.47
N LYS A 88 -18.69 2.95 2.63
CA LYS A 88 -19.45 1.81 3.20
C LYS A 88 -20.31 2.29 4.36
N LYS A 89 -21.47 1.71 4.50
CA LYS A 89 -22.36 1.98 5.64
C LYS A 89 -21.82 1.26 6.88
N ILE A 90 -21.64 1.99 7.99
CA ILE A 90 -21.34 1.41 9.30
C ILE A 90 -22.65 1.22 10.09
N ASN A 91 -23.47 2.27 10.15
CA ASN A 91 -24.80 2.28 10.73
C ASN A 91 -25.66 3.34 10.04
N ASP A 92 -26.86 3.62 10.53
CA ASP A 92 -27.78 4.58 9.89
C ASP A 92 -27.28 6.02 9.91
N ASN A 93 -26.37 6.36 10.80
CA ASN A 93 -25.82 7.71 10.97
C ASN A 93 -24.33 7.82 10.66
N GLU A 94 -23.67 6.73 10.26
CA GLU A 94 -22.22 6.74 10.05
C GLU A 94 -21.83 5.94 8.82
N TYR A 95 -20.98 6.54 7.99
CA TYR A 95 -20.44 5.96 6.78
C TYR A 95 -18.92 6.10 6.77
N MET A 96 -18.21 5.03 6.42
CA MET A 96 -16.75 5.02 6.28
C MET A 96 -16.36 5.30 4.83
N LEU A 97 -15.45 6.23 4.61
CA LEU A 97 -14.91 6.54 3.30
C LEU A 97 -14.05 5.39 2.78
N LEU A 98 -14.33 4.93 1.55
CA LEU A 98 -13.55 3.94 0.80
C LEU A 98 -12.80 4.56 -0.38
N GLY A 99 -13.22 5.74 -0.83
CA GLY A 99 -12.54 6.43 -1.93
C GLY A 99 -13.02 7.86 -2.07
N GLY A 100 -12.09 8.74 -2.48
CA GLY A 100 -12.31 10.18 -2.58
C GLY A 100 -11.73 10.98 -1.42
N GLU A 101 -10.66 10.48 -0.76
CA GLU A 101 -9.97 11.16 0.35
C GLU A 101 -9.57 12.59 0.01
N ARG A 102 -8.97 12.80 -1.16
CA ARG A 102 -8.62 14.16 -1.62
C ARG A 102 -9.86 15.07 -1.74
N ARG A 103 -10.99 14.53 -2.23
CA ARG A 103 -12.24 15.30 -2.38
C ARG A 103 -12.83 15.67 -1.03
N ILE A 104 -12.92 14.73 -0.09
CA ILE A 104 -13.44 15.03 1.24
C ILE A 104 -12.54 16.05 1.97
N THR A 105 -11.21 15.94 1.82
CA THR A 105 -10.27 16.91 2.42
C THR A 105 -10.40 18.30 1.78
N ALA A 106 -10.63 18.36 0.47
CA ALA A 106 -10.88 19.64 -0.21
C ALA A 106 -12.23 20.26 0.23
N ILE A 107 -13.26 19.44 0.43
CA ILE A 107 -14.56 19.88 0.96
C ILE A 107 -14.42 20.38 2.40
N ASP A 108 -13.69 19.66 3.27
CA ASP A 108 -13.42 20.11 4.63
C ASP A 108 -12.77 21.49 4.65
N LYS A 109 -11.79 21.72 3.76
CA LYS A 109 -11.14 23.03 3.61
C LYS A 109 -12.12 24.13 3.18
N LEU A 110 -13.07 23.82 2.29
CA LEU A 110 -14.11 24.80 1.91
C LEU A 110 -15.07 25.10 3.06
N ILE A 111 -15.43 24.10 3.85
CA ILE A 111 -16.31 24.26 5.02
C ILE A 111 -15.64 25.10 6.10
N GLU A 112 -14.32 24.98 6.26
CA GLU A 112 -13.53 25.75 7.21
C GLU A 112 -13.24 27.19 6.76
N ASP A 113 -13.44 27.52 5.47
CA ASP A 113 -13.18 28.84 4.93
C ASP A 113 -14.37 29.80 5.15
N PRO A 114 -14.24 30.84 5.99
CA PRO A 114 -15.32 31.79 6.26
C PRO A 114 -15.70 32.64 5.05
N ASN A 115 -14.89 32.66 3.98
CA ASN A 115 -15.17 33.44 2.78
C ASN A 115 -16.09 32.73 1.78
N VAL A 116 -16.43 31.45 2.04
CA VAL A 116 -17.31 30.62 1.18
C VAL A 116 -18.46 30.02 2.00
N PRO A 117 -19.37 30.87 2.53
CA PRO A 117 -20.41 30.44 3.47
C PRO A 117 -21.43 29.47 2.88
N GLU A 118 -21.47 29.30 1.57
CA GLU A 118 -22.27 28.27 0.87
C GLU A 118 -21.81 26.83 1.15
N TRP A 119 -20.55 26.66 1.60
CA TRP A 119 -20.01 25.40 2.10
C TRP A 119 -19.99 25.41 3.62
N ASN A 120 -20.76 24.51 4.23
CA ASN A 120 -20.91 24.42 5.68
C ASN A 120 -21.16 22.95 6.09
N GLU A 121 -21.35 22.68 7.38
CA GLU A 121 -21.54 21.34 7.91
C GLU A 121 -22.78 20.63 7.40
N ASP A 122 -23.79 21.37 6.95
CA ASP A 122 -25.04 20.84 6.35
C ASP A 122 -24.91 20.55 4.85
N THR A 123 -23.72 20.81 4.26
CA THR A 123 -23.47 20.53 2.85
C THR A 123 -23.65 19.05 2.55
N LEU A 124 -24.57 18.76 1.62
CA LEU A 124 -24.86 17.39 1.17
C LEU A 124 -23.82 16.93 0.15
N ILE A 125 -23.18 15.82 0.45
CA ILE A 125 -22.10 15.25 -0.35
C ILE A 125 -22.63 14.04 -1.12
N PRO A 126 -22.52 14.03 -2.47
CA PRO A 126 -22.94 12.89 -3.28
C PRO A 126 -22.01 11.69 -3.02
N CYS A 127 -22.61 10.57 -2.63
CA CYS A 127 -21.90 9.35 -2.26
C CYS A 127 -22.49 8.13 -2.98
N THR A 128 -21.64 7.15 -3.26
CA THR A 128 -22.03 5.80 -3.68
C THR A 128 -21.77 4.85 -2.53
N ILE A 129 -22.80 4.16 -2.05
CA ILE A 129 -22.64 3.17 -0.98
C ILE A 129 -22.14 1.86 -1.60
N LYS A 130 -20.99 1.40 -1.17
CA LYS A 130 -20.40 0.11 -1.54
C LYS A 130 -20.76 -0.95 -0.49
N ASP A 131 -21.34 -2.03 -0.97
CA ASP A 131 -21.67 -3.20 -0.16
C ASP A 131 -20.51 -4.19 -0.25
N LEU A 132 -19.72 -4.31 0.82
CA LEU A 132 -18.56 -5.20 0.87
C LEU A 132 -18.95 -6.68 0.99
N ASP A 133 -20.18 -7.00 1.38
CA ASP A 133 -20.68 -8.38 1.46
C ASP A 133 -20.86 -9.00 0.06
N LYS A 134 -20.91 -8.16 -0.96
CA LYS A 134 -20.90 -8.60 -2.36
C LYS A 134 -19.53 -9.16 -2.81
N ILE A 135 -18.47 -8.89 -2.07
CA ILE A 135 -17.16 -9.50 -2.32
C ILE A 135 -17.24 -10.95 -1.86
N LYS A 136 -17.40 -11.88 -2.81
CA LYS A 136 -17.58 -13.32 -2.56
C LYS A 136 -16.27 -14.07 -2.29
N LEU A 137 -15.24 -13.37 -1.84
CA LEU A 137 -14.00 -13.97 -1.40
C LEU A 137 -14.07 -14.27 0.10
N PRO A 138 -13.48 -15.36 0.56
CA PRO A 138 -13.34 -15.68 1.98
C PRO A 138 -12.26 -14.80 2.60
N LEU A 139 -12.56 -13.53 2.72
CA LEU A 139 -11.71 -12.49 3.32
C LEU A 139 -12.40 -11.95 4.56
N SER A 140 -11.60 -11.55 5.53
CA SER A 140 -12.07 -10.74 6.66
C SER A 140 -12.65 -9.42 6.18
N ASP A 141 -13.47 -8.76 6.99
CA ASP A 141 -14.00 -7.44 6.66
C ASP A 141 -12.89 -6.41 6.44
N GLU A 142 -11.78 -6.55 7.16
CA GLU A 142 -10.61 -5.72 7.00
C GLU A 142 -9.94 -5.91 5.63
N ALA A 143 -9.77 -7.13 5.19
CA ALA A 143 -9.18 -7.44 3.87
C ALA A 143 -10.11 -7.04 2.73
N LYS A 144 -11.44 -7.19 2.88
CA LYS A 144 -12.44 -6.68 1.92
C LYS A 144 -12.38 -5.15 1.81
N GLU A 145 -12.18 -4.46 2.93
CA GLU A 145 -12.03 -3.00 2.94
C GLU A 145 -10.75 -2.56 2.23
N GLN A 146 -9.61 -3.22 2.51
CA GLN A 146 -8.36 -2.96 1.80
C GLN A 146 -8.49 -3.22 0.29
N TYR A 147 -9.14 -4.31 -0.08
CA TYR A 147 -9.43 -4.60 -1.48
C TYR A 147 -10.25 -3.50 -2.15
N ALA A 148 -11.31 -3.03 -1.47
CA ALA A 148 -12.14 -1.93 -1.98
C ALA A 148 -11.36 -0.61 -2.12
N LEU A 149 -10.45 -0.30 -1.17
CA LEU A 149 -9.56 0.86 -1.23
C LEU A 149 -8.61 0.79 -2.44
N ILE A 150 -7.97 -0.37 -2.68
CA ILE A 150 -7.07 -0.58 -3.82
C ILE A 150 -7.82 -0.37 -5.13
N THR A 151 -8.96 -1.06 -5.32
CA THR A 151 -9.73 -1.03 -6.58
C THR A 151 -10.25 0.37 -6.88
N THR A 152 -10.73 1.08 -5.87
CA THR A 152 -11.24 2.45 -6.03
C THR A 152 -10.13 3.45 -6.40
N ASN A 153 -8.93 3.30 -5.83
CA ASN A 153 -7.82 4.21 -6.11
C ASN A 153 -7.14 3.91 -7.45
N LYS A 154 -7.06 2.64 -7.87
CA LYS A 154 -6.45 2.22 -9.14
C LYS A 154 -7.11 2.90 -10.35
N GLU A 155 -8.42 3.13 -10.30
CA GLU A 155 -9.18 3.78 -11.38
C GLU A 155 -9.08 5.32 -11.36
N ALA A 156 -8.73 5.91 -10.21
CA ALA A 156 -8.91 7.34 -9.98
C ALA A 156 -7.70 8.20 -10.35
N ARG A 157 -6.46 7.66 -10.37
CA ARG A 157 -5.25 8.46 -10.55
C ARG A 157 -4.02 7.67 -10.97
N LYS A 158 -3.00 8.41 -11.45
CA LYS A 158 -1.66 7.86 -11.62
C LYS A 158 -1.01 7.67 -10.23
N TYR A 159 -0.53 6.47 -9.95
CA TYR A 159 0.09 6.12 -8.69
C TYR A 159 1.50 6.70 -8.56
N THR A 160 1.80 7.22 -7.36
CA THR A 160 3.16 7.56 -6.91
C THR A 160 3.88 6.30 -6.42
N ASP A 161 5.16 6.43 -6.04
CA ASP A 161 5.91 5.33 -5.39
C ASP A 161 5.31 4.97 -4.03
N ALA A 162 4.83 5.95 -3.27
CA ALA A 162 4.08 5.76 -2.03
C ALA A 162 2.81 4.92 -2.26
N ASP A 163 2.00 5.32 -3.25
CA ASP A 163 0.78 4.60 -3.58
C ASP A 163 1.05 3.15 -3.98
N ARG A 164 2.12 2.90 -4.77
CA ARG A 164 2.55 1.57 -5.18
C ARG A 164 3.04 0.72 -4.00
N TYR A 165 3.77 1.34 -3.07
CA TYR A 165 4.21 0.68 -1.86
C TYR A 165 3.01 0.19 -1.04
N ILE A 166 2.03 1.06 -0.80
CA ILE A 166 0.79 0.74 -0.07
C ILE A 166 0.01 -0.37 -0.78
N GLU A 167 -0.13 -0.28 -2.12
CA GLU A 167 -0.81 -1.30 -2.93
C GLU A 167 -0.15 -2.68 -2.76
N VAL A 168 1.19 -2.75 -2.85
CA VAL A 168 1.95 -4.00 -2.68
C VAL A 168 1.72 -4.60 -1.29
N GLN A 169 1.79 -3.78 -0.24
CA GLN A 169 1.57 -4.25 1.13
C GLN A 169 0.14 -4.76 1.36
N ALA A 170 -0.84 -4.05 0.85
CA ALA A 170 -2.24 -4.45 0.97
C ALA A 170 -2.50 -5.77 0.21
N TRP A 171 -1.97 -5.93 -1.00
CA TRP A 171 -2.08 -7.18 -1.74
C TRP A 171 -1.37 -8.35 -1.08
N LYS A 172 -0.20 -8.15 -0.44
CA LYS A 172 0.47 -9.20 0.33
C LYS A 172 -0.47 -9.78 1.40
N ARG A 173 -1.10 -8.91 2.21
CA ARG A 173 -2.03 -9.32 3.26
C ARG A 173 -3.23 -10.09 2.70
N ILE A 174 -3.81 -9.60 1.60
CA ILE A 174 -4.93 -10.27 0.91
C ILE A 174 -4.51 -11.66 0.42
N ILE A 175 -3.34 -11.79 -0.22
CA ILE A 175 -2.81 -13.06 -0.72
C ILE A 175 -2.59 -14.05 0.43
N ASP A 176 -2.00 -13.59 1.53
CA ASP A 176 -1.74 -14.45 2.70
C ASP A 176 -3.05 -14.95 3.32
N GLU A 177 -4.06 -14.09 3.41
CA GLU A 177 -5.38 -14.48 3.90
C GLU A 177 -6.11 -15.45 2.94
N LEU A 178 -6.03 -15.23 1.62
CA LEU A 178 -6.57 -16.14 0.63
C LEU A 178 -5.93 -17.54 0.74
N ARG A 179 -4.62 -17.61 0.94
CA ARG A 179 -3.89 -18.85 1.16
C ARG A 179 -4.30 -19.55 2.45
N ALA A 180 -4.42 -18.78 3.54
CA ALA A 180 -4.86 -19.31 4.83
C ALA A 180 -6.28 -19.92 4.75
N ASN A 181 -7.14 -19.33 3.91
CA ASN A 181 -8.50 -19.80 3.66
C ASN A 181 -8.59 -20.88 2.53
N GLY A 182 -7.46 -21.37 2.03
CA GLY A 182 -7.39 -22.46 1.07
C GLY A 182 -7.90 -22.10 -0.33
N VAL A 183 -7.76 -20.85 -0.75
CA VAL A 183 -8.14 -20.39 -2.09
C VAL A 183 -7.06 -20.80 -3.09
N ASP A 184 -7.44 -21.56 -4.10
CA ASP A 184 -6.50 -22.00 -5.13
C ASP A 184 -6.32 -20.96 -6.24
N THR A 185 -7.42 -20.32 -6.67
CA THR A 185 -7.42 -19.38 -7.80
C THR A 185 -8.43 -18.25 -7.54
N ILE A 186 -8.11 -17.05 -7.98
CA ILE A 186 -9.01 -15.90 -8.02
C ILE A 186 -9.16 -15.40 -9.46
N ASN A 187 -10.35 -14.88 -9.81
CA ASN A 187 -10.56 -14.23 -11.10
C ASN A 187 -10.52 -12.71 -10.93
N MET A 188 -9.66 -12.04 -11.70
CA MET A 188 -9.58 -10.58 -11.77
C MET A 188 -9.55 -10.13 -13.23
N GLU A 189 -10.41 -9.19 -13.61
CA GLU A 189 -10.45 -8.62 -14.96
C GLU A 189 -10.46 -9.72 -16.05
N ASP A 190 -11.33 -10.74 -15.86
CA ASP A 190 -11.46 -11.92 -16.72
C ASP A 190 -10.19 -12.80 -16.83
N LYS A 191 -9.24 -12.65 -15.90
CA LYS A 191 -8.04 -13.47 -15.80
C LYS A 191 -8.04 -14.29 -14.52
N ASP A 192 -7.81 -15.58 -14.67
CA ASP A 192 -7.60 -16.47 -13.53
C ASP A 192 -6.15 -16.29 -13.00
N ILE A 193 -6.02 -15.95 -11.73
CA ILE A 193 -4.74 -15.80 -11.04
C ILE A 193 -4.61 -16.94 -10.04
N GLN A 194 -3.62 -17.81 -10.27
CA GLN A 194 -3.28 -18.90 -9.36
C GLN A 194 -2.72 -18.33 -8.05
N ILE A 195 -3.23 -18.80 -6.91
CA ILE A 195 -2.77 -18.41 -5.56
C ILE A 195 -1.95 -19.52 -4.91
N LYS A 196 -2.46 -20.77 -4.98
CA LYS A 196 -1.81 -21.94 -4.39
C LYS A 196 -0.60 -22.35 -5.21
N GLY A 197 0.54 -22.55 -4.54
CA GLY A 197 1.78 -23.00 -5.17
C GLY A 197 2.56 -21.93 -5.95
N GLU A 198 1.97 -20.78 -6.22
CA GLU A 198 2.64 -19.65 -6.88
C GLU A 198 3.44 -18.79 -5.88
N LYS A 199 4.52 -18.19 -6.35
CA LYS A 199 5.28 -17.23 -5.54
C LYS A 199 4.50 -15.95 -5.35
N THR A 200 4.49 -15.39 -4.14
CA THR A 200 3.81 -14.11 -3.83
C THR A 200 4.22 -13.00 -4.79
N ARG A 201 5.51 -12.91 -5.17
CA ARG A 201 6.01 -11.94 -6.16
C ARG A 201 5.27 -12.03 -7.50
N ASP A 202 5.02 -13.25 -7.98
CA ASP A 202 4.43 -13.48 -9.30
C ASP A 202 2.92 -13.17 -9.28
N ILE A 203 2.25 -13.47 -8.17
CA ILE A 203 0.87 -13.05 -7.92
C ILE A 203 0.78 -11.53 -7.85
N LEU A 204 1.65 -10.88 -7.07
CA LEU A 204 1.71 -9.42 -6.97
C LEU A 204 1.92 -8.74 -8.34
N ALA A 205 2.80 -9.29 -9.17
CA ALA A 205 3.02 -8.74 -10.51
C ALA A 205 1.74 -8.78 -11.36
N ARG A 206 0.95 -9.86 -11.27
CA ARG A 206 -0.33 -9.99 -12.00
C ARG A 206 -1.43 -9.10 -11.45
N THR A 207 -1.56 -8.97 -10.12
CA THR A 207 -2.62 -8.18 -9.47
C THR A 207 -2.39 -6.68 -9.58
N THR A 208 -1.12 -6.22 -9.49
CA THR A 208 -0.77 -4.81 -9.53
C THR A 208 -0.46 -4.30 -10.95
N GLY A 209 -0.14 -5.20 -11.88
CA GLY A 209 0.34 -4.88 -13.23
C GLY A 209 1.81 -4.41 -13.26
N MET A 210 2.54 -4.52 -12.15
CA MET A 210 3.97 -4.19 -12.07
C MET A 210 4.84 -5.35 -12.56
N SER A 211 6.04 -5.03 -13.06
CA SER A 211 7.03 -6.05 -13.37
C SER A 211 7.56 -6.73 -12.10
N GLN A 212 8.03 -7.98 -12.22
CA GLN A 212 8.64 -8.70 -11.11
C GLN A 212 9.84 -7.95 -10.50
N GLY A 213 10.62 -7.25 -11.35
CA GLY A 213 11.73 -6.40 -10.88
C GLY A 213 11.26 -5.22 -10.02
N GLN A 214 10.15 -4.57 -10.42
CA GLN A 214 9.55 -3.53 -9.58
C GLN A 214 9.06 -4.10 -8.23
N ILE A 215 8.36 -5.25 -8.23
CA ILE A 215 7.93 -5.90 -6.99
C ILE A 215 9.13 -6.25 -6.10
N GLN A 216 10.23 -6.76 -6.67
CA GLN A 216 11.44 -7.05 -5.90
C GLN A 216 12.01 -5.80 -5.22
N ARG A 217 12.00 -4.65 -5.91
CA ARG A 217 12.45 -3.37 -5.36
C ARG A 217 11.65 -2.97 -4.12
N TYR A 218 10.31 -3.02 -4.18
CA TYR A 218 9.45 -2.73 -3.04
C TYR A 218 9.69 -3.72 -1.89
N ASN A 219 9.83 -5.02 -2.18
CA ASN A 219 10.12 -6.03 -1.18
C ASN A 219 11.48 -5.82 -0.50
N LYS A 220 12.48 -5.39 -1.26
CA LYS A 220 13.82 -5.14 -0.75
C LYS A 220 13.83 -3.96 0.23
N VAL A 221 13.15 -2.86 -0.15
CA VAL A 221 12.99 -1.71 0.74
C VAL A 221 12.23 -2.09 2.00
N GLU A 222 11.09 -2.79 1.87
CA GLU A 222 10.30 -3.29 3.01
C GLU A 222 11.13 -4.07 4.02
N ASN A 223 12.00 -4.97 3.54
CA ASN A 223 12.72 -5.90 4.41
C ASN A 223 14.00 -5.32 5.02
N ASN A 224 14.58 -4.27 4.43
CA ASN A 224 15.92 -3.81 4.78
C ASN A 224 16.03 -2.31 5.08
N ALA A 225 14.98 -1.53 4.81
CA ALA A 225 15.00 -0.11 5.11
C ALA A 225 14.62 0.18 6.58
N THR A 226 15.15 1.27 7.12
CA THR A 226 14.68 1.79 8.40
C THR A 226 13.25 2.33 8.29
N ALA A 227 12.54 2.40 9.41
CA ALA A 227 11.19 2.97 9.45
C ALA A 227 11.17 4.43 8.93
N ASN A 228 12.21 5.22 9.23
CA ASN A 228 12.31 6.59 8.75
C ASN A 228 12.45 6.66 7.23
N LEU A 229 13.27 5.77 6.65
CA LEU A 229 13.45 5.70 5.19
C LEU A 229 12.15 5.26 4.48
N ILE A 230 11.41 4.30 5.06
CA ILE A 230 10.09 3.90 4.55
C ILE A 230 9.10 5.08 4.62
N ASN A 231 9.06 5.81 5.75
CA ASN A 231 8.20 6.97 5.89
C ASN A 231 8.50 8.04 4.85
N SER A 232 9.79 8.32 4.55
CA SER A 232 10.15 9.26 3.48
C SER A 232 9.67 8.83 2.09
N VAL A 233 9.56 7.52 1.82
CA VAL A 233 8.90 7.02 0.59
C VAL A 233 7.39 7.25 0.65
N LEU A 234 6.76 6.97 1.80
CA LEU A 234 5.30 7.13 2.00
C LEU A 234 4.87 8.60 1.92
N ASP A 235 5.73 9.52 2.37
CA ASP A 235 5.50 10.98 2.30
C ASP A 235 5.87 11.57 0.91
N ASP A 236 6.28 10.70 -0.06
CA ASP A 236 6.76 11.10 -1.38
C ASP A 236 7.96 12.08 -1.35
N GLU A 237 8.78 12.06 -0.28
CA GLU A 237 9.99 12.85 -0.15
C GLU A 237 11.12 12.26 -1.00
N ILE A 238 11.19 10.91 -1.08
CA ILE A 238 12.13 10.18 -1.92
C ILE A 238 11.41 9.16 -2.79
N SER A 239 12.03 8.83 -3.94
CA SER A 239 11.55 7.75 -4.79
C SER A 239 11.94 6.37 -4.24
N ILE A 240 11.21 5.34 -4.65
CA ILE A 240 11.57 3.95 -4.33
C ILE A 240 12.97 3.57 -4.84
N GLY A 241 13.43 4.20 -5.93
CA GLY A 241 14.78 3.99 -6.46
C GLY A 241 15.88 4.56 -5.55
N VAL A 242 15.63 5.70 -4.90
CA VAL A 242 16.52 6.28 -3.87
C VAL A 242 16.56 5.36 -2.66
N ALA A 243 15.40 4.92 -2.18
CA ALA A 243 15.31 4.01 -1.04
C ALA A 243 16.00 2.66 -1.31
N GLU A 244 15.82 2.07 -2.51
CA GLU A 244 16.53 0.84 -2.91
C GLU A 244 18.05 1.02 -2.85
N ARG A 245 18.58 2.12 -3.44
CA ARG A 245 20.01 2.40 -3.40
C ARG A 245 20.51 2.63 -1.97
N ALA A 246 19.75 3.35 -1.15
CA ALA A 246 20.10 3.57 0.26
C ALA A 246 20.23 2.25 1.03
N VAL A 247 19.30 1.32 0.82
CA VAL A 247 19.34 -0.03 1.42
C VAL A 247 20.57 -0.81 0.97
N ASP A 248 21.06 -0.60 -0.26
CA ASP A 248 22.20 -1.31 -0.80
C ASP A 248 23.55 -0.87 -0.22
N ILE A 249 23.68 0.41 0.10
CA ILE A 249 25.00 0.98 0.36
C ILE A 249 25.14 1.70 1.71
N LEU A 250 24.02 2.00 2.38
CA LEU A 250 23.98 2.75 3.63
C LEU A 250 23.67 1.85 4.82
N THR A 251 24.35 2.11 5.93
CA THR A 251 23.99 1.55 7.23
C THR A 251 22.64 2.12 7.72
N PRO A 252 21.95 1.49 8.67
CA PRO A 252 20.69 1.99 9.20
C PRO A 252 20.76 3.45 9.70
N ARG A 253 21.86 3.86 10.33
CA ARG A 253 22.06 5.24 10.80
C ARG A 253 22.19 6.24 9.65
N GLU A 254 22.87 5.84 8.57
CA GLU A 254 23.01 6.66 7.36
C GLU A 254 21.69 6.75 6.59
N GLN A 255 20.90 5.67 6.56
CA GLN A 255 19.54 5.69 6.02
C GLN A 255 18.66 6.70 6.75
N ASP A 256 18.73 6.75 8.09
CA ASP A 256 17.96 7.73 8.89
C ASP A 256 18.45 9.17 8.62
N SER A 257 19.76 9.37 8.44
CA SER A 257 20.32 10.68 8.09
C SER A 257 19.85 11.15 6.70
N LEU A 258 19.75 10.22 5.73
CA LEU A 258 19.22 10.49 4.41
C LEU A 258 17.72 10.85 4.49
N ALA A 259 16.93 10.11 5.27
CA ALA A 259 15.50 10.37 5.47
C ALA A 259 15.25 11.75 6.11
N GLU A 260 16.08 12.16 7.05
CA GLU A 260 16.00 13.49 7.66
C GLU A 260 16.32 14.60 6.65
N ALA A 261 17.37 14.42 5.85
CA ALA A 261 17.74 15.38 4.79
C ALA A 261 16.64 15.51 3.72
N ALA A 262 15.95 14.41 3.40
CA ALA A 262 14.90 14.38 2.39
C ALA A 262 13.72 15.30 2.69
N ARG A 263 13.46 15.59 3.97
CA ARG A 263 12.42 16.54 4.40
C ARG A 263 12.66 17.99 3.98
N SER A 264 13.92 18.34 3.77
CA SER A 264 14.32 19.72 3.45
C SER A 264 14.83 19.90 2.03
N GLN A 265 15.26 18.82 1.36
CA GLN A 265 15.84 18.86 0.04
C GLN A 265 15.46 17.65 -0.80
N LYS A 266 15.39 17.84 -2.13
CA LYS A 266 15.15 16.73 -3.04
C LYS A 266 16.43 15.92 -3.21
N ILE A 267 16.34 14.60 -3.00
CA ILE A 267 17.47 13.67 -3.12
C ILE A 267 17.30 12.84 -4.40
N ALA A 268 18.32 12.84 -5.25
CA ALA A 268 18.41 11.97 -6.42
C ALA A 268 19.18 10.67 -6.07
N PRO A 269 19.01 9.58 -6.83
CA PRO A 269 19.72 8.32 -6.54
C PRO A 269 21.26 8.46 -6.47
N ILE A 270 21.83 9.40 -7.22
CA ILE A 270 23.27 9.66 -7.22
C ILE A 270 23.76 10.32 -5.92
N ASP A 271 22.89 11.06 -5.25
CA ASP A 271 23.25 11.78 -4.02
C ASP A 271 23.34 10.85 -2.80
N VAL A 272 22.80 9.62 -2.93
CA VAL A 272 22.79 8.64 -1.82
C VAL A 272 24.21 8.33 -1.33
N ASP A 273 25.19 8.29 -2.23
CA ASP A 273 26.59 8.01 -1.89
C ASP A 273 27.20 9.06 -0.93
N THR A 274 26.68 10.30 -0.95
CA THR A 274 27.16 11.38 -0.07
C THR A 274 26.81 11.16 1.40
N PHE A 275 25.85 10.29 1.69
CA PHE A 275 25.45 9.93 3.05
C PHE A 275 26.28 8.80 3.65
N LYS A 276 27.10 8.13 2.82
CA LYS A 276 28.03 7.11 3.29
C LYS A 276 29.13 7.79 4.09
N LYS A 277 29.20 7.52 5.38
CA LYS A 277 30.32 7.98 6.21
C LYS A 277 31.56 7.18 5.82
N GLU A 278 32.66 7.89 5.59
CA GLU A 278 33.95 7.20 5.44
C GLU A 278 34.20 6.38 6.72
N GLU A 279 34.42 5.08 6.58
CA GLU A 279 34.94 4.30 7.69
C GLU A 279 36.22 4.96 8.16
N PRO A 280 36.43 5.13 9.48
CA PRO A 280 37.69 5.67 9.97
C PRO A 280 38.81 4.81 9.37
N LYS A 281 39.74 5.45 8.65
CA LYS A 281 40.89 4.80 8.02
C LYS A 281 41.57 3.92 9.07
N GLU A 282 42.05 2.76 8.65
CA GLU A 282 42.69 1.69 9.46
C GLU A 282 43.69 2.15 10.50
N GLU A 283 44.17 3.40 10.47
CA GLU A 283 45.07 4.01 11.43
C GLU A 283 44.60 3.95 12.89
N TYR A 284 43.25 3.82 13.09
CA TYR A 284 42.67 3.68 14.44
C TYR A 284 42.57 2.21 14.87
N THR A 285 42.48 1.29 13.93
CA THR A 285 42.42 -0.16 14.19
C THR A 285 43.78 -0.69 14.60
N ASP A 286 44.87 -0.23 14.00
CA ASP A 286 46.23 -0.66 14.33
C ASP A 286 46.65 -0.22 15.75
N LYS A 287 46.25 0.98 16.15
CA LYS A 287 46.55 1.49 17.51
C LYS A 287 45.71 0.77 18.56
N VAL A 288 44.41 0.54 18.28
CA VAL A 288 43.54 -0.23 19.20
C VAL A 288 43.95 -1.68 19.29
N ASN A 289 44.38 -2.31 18.20
CA ASN A 289 44.87 -3.68 18.20
C ASN A 289 46.24 -3.78 18.96
N SER A 290 47.14 -2.81 18.79
CA SER A 290 48.37 -2.71 19.56
C SER A 290 48.11 -2.54 21.05
N ASP A 291 47.18 -1.66 21.43
CA ASP A 291 46.83 -1.42 22.83
C ASP A 291 46.11 -2.63 23.45
N VAL A 292 45.32 -3.38 22.67
CA VAL A 292 44.66 -4.62 23.10
C VAL A 292 45.70 -5.77 23.24
N GLU A 293 46.66 -5.90 22.34
CA GLU A 293 47.71 -6.88 22.44
C GLU A 293 48.62 -6.61 23.66
N GLU A 294 48.99 -5.36 23.93
CA GLU A 294 49.73 -4.96 25.12
C GLU A 294 48.93 -5.24 26.41
N LEU A 295 47.62 -4.99 26.43
CA LEU A 295 46.74 -5.35 27.54
C LEU A 295 46.64 -6.86 27.76
N LEU A 296 46.56 -7.65 26.69
CA LEU A 296 46.49 -9.11 26.76
C LEU A 296 47.82 -9.69 27.25
N GLU A 297 48.96 -9.14 26.86
CA GLU A 297 50.26 -9.53 27.33
C GLU A 297 50.48 -9.20 28.83
N ASN A 298 50.03 -8.02 29.25
CA ASN A 298 50.02 -7.60 30.64
C ASN A 298 49.11 -8.49 31.52
N ILE A 299 47.95 -8.95 30.99
CA ILE A 299 47.09 -9.89 31.71
C ILE A 299 47.71 -11.28 31.80
N LYS A 300 48.35 -11.76 30.75
CA LYS A 300 49.10 -13.03 30.78
C LYS A 300 50.23 -12.99 31.81
N ASN A 301 50.99 -11.91 31.83
CA ASN A 301 52.08 -11.72 32.77
C ASN A 301 51.60 -11.62 34.24
N LYS A 302 50.46 -10.95 34.49
CA LYS A 302 49.82 -10.94 35.82
C LYS A 302 49.29 -12.31 36.23
N LYS A 303 48.74 -13.09 35.30
CA LYS A 303 48.28 -14.46 35.59
C LYS A 303 49.43 -15.40 35.97
N ILE A 304 50.61 -15.24 35.35
CA ILE A 304 51.81 -15.99 35.71
C ILE A 304 52.26 -15.60 37.11
N TYR A 305 52.21 -14.32 37.47
CA TYR A 305 52.52 -13.86 38.82
C TYR A 305 51.52 -14.37 39.88
N PHE A 306 50.28 -14.54 39.55
CA PHE A 306 49.29 -15.09 40.48
C PHE A 306 49.44 -16.59 40.70
N THR A 307 49.79 -17.35 39.66
CA THR A 307 50.02 -18.80 39.77
C THR A 307 51.25 -19.13 40.61
N GLU A 308 52.37 -18.42 40.44
CA GLU A 308 53.58 -18.62 41.28
C GLU A 308 53.41 -18.22 42.75
N LYS A 309 52.57 -17.20 43.01
CA LYS A 309 52.25 -16.78 44.37
C LYS A 309 51.26 -17.75 45.04
N GLN A 310 50.31 -18.31 44.33
CA GLN A 310 49.37 -19.33 44.84
C GLN A 310 50.13 -20.69 45.12
N GLU A 311 50.98 -21.09 44.22
CA GLU A 311 51.79 -22.31 44.49
C GLU A 311 52.65 -22.20 45.71
N ARG A 312 53.18 -21.00 46.08
CA ARG A 312 53.99 -20.80 47.31
C ARG A 312 53.18 -20.81 48.61
N GLU A 313 51.86 -20.52 48.52
CA GLU A 313 50.95 -20.57 49.68
C GLU A 313 50.42 -21.98 49.95
N TYR A 314 50.33 -22.84 48.93
CA TYR A 314 49.85 -24.23 49.08
C TYR A 314 50.96 -25.25 49.35
N THR A 315 52.26 -24.85 49.37
CA THR A 315 53.40 -25.69 49.67
C THR A 315 54.04 -25.42 51.04
N LYS A 316 53.32 -24.75 51.93
CA LYS A 316 53.64 -24.64 53.37
C LYS A 316 52.48 -25.24 54.15
#